data_500d4413ec6168c0da88fc1e311790f7
#
_entry.id   500d4413ec6168c0da88fc1e311790f7
#
_cell.length_a   1.000
_cell.length_b   1.000
_cell.length_c   1.000
_cell.angle_alpha   90.00
_cell.angle_beta   90.00
_cell.angle_gamma   90.00
#
_symmetry.space_group_name_H-M   'P 1'
#
loop_
_entity.id
_entity.type
_entity.pdbx_description
1 polymer ?
#
loop_
_entity_poly.entity_id
_entity_poly.type
_entity_poly.pdbx_seq_one_letter_code
_entity_poly.pdbx_strand_id
1 'polypeptide(L)'
;TVNNRLKLTTIMRDMLVNIPGHGYGKLNSAAVKGGLDLLFETLNNNFYLNLSEYVLVDFNMFEEIVDALGGVTVRMSAEEISEANDCIAGLNKQRGIADTWDGFIFANEGNVKLTGKQALGYARIRHIDSDFNRTKRQFKLLNQIYAQFMKADVSLSLIHI
;
A
#
# COMPACT_ATOMS: atom_id res chain seq x y z
N THR A 1 11.28 -9.75 19.54
CA THR A 1 10.84 -8.35 19.68
C THR A 1 11.36 -7.76 20.99
N VAL A 2 12.54 -7.19 20.95
CA VAL A 2 13.04 -6.37 22.05
C VAL A 2 12.42 -4.98 21.83
N ASN A 3 11.57 -4.52 22.73
CA ASN A 3 10.97 -3.17 22.83
C ASN A 3 9.67 -2.86 22.07
N ASN A 4 8.86 -3.80 21.64
CA ASN A 4 7.51 -3.53 21.05
C ASN A 4 7.50 -2.39 19.98
N ARG A 5 8.59 -2.24 19.21
CA ARG A 5 8.70 -1.22 18.16
C ARG A 5 8.59 -1.86 16.79
N LEU A 6 7.58 -1.46 16.01
CA LEU A 6 7.50 -1.75 14.59
C LEU A 6 8.47 -0.82 13.84
N LYS A 7 9.37 -1.40 13.06
CA LYS A 7 10.21 -0.67 12.11
C LYS A 7 9.73 -0.98 10.69
N LEU A 8 9.20 0.02 10.01
CA LEU A 8 8.82 -0.07 8.61
C LEU A 8 9.93 0.51 7.74
N THR A 9 10.34 -0.23 6.73
CA THR A 9 11.33 0.21 5.73
C THR A 9 10.74 -0.01 4.35
N THR A 10 10.72 1.05 3.54
CA THR A 10 10.31 0.94 2.14
C THR A 10 11.51 0.72 1.26
N ILE A 11 11.43 -0.23 0.35
CA ILE A 11 12.43 -0.46 -0.69
C ILE A 11 11.79 -0.07 -2.03
N MET A 12 12.46 0.83 -2.76
CA MET A 12 11.93 1.33 -4.03
C MET A 12 12.02 0.25 -5.11
N ARG A 13 10.93 -0.01 -5.80
CA ARG A 13 10.82 -1.05 -6.83
C ARG A 13 11.79 -0.88 -8.01
N ASP A 14 12.20 0.38 -8.29
CA ASP A 14 13.05 0.72 -9.43
C ASP A 14 14.54 0.84 -9.06
N MET A 15 14.92 0.44 -7.82
CA MET A 15 16.32 0.39 -7.43
C MET A 15 17.11 -0.56 -8.33
N LEU A 16 18.30 -0.12 -8.73
CA LEU A 16 19.25 -0.97 -9.45
C LEU A 16 19.94 -1.90 -8.46
N VAL A 17 19.75 -3.19 -8.65
CA VAL A 17 20.27 -4.26 -7.79
C VAL A 17 20.89 -5.37 -8.63
N ASN A 18 21.76 -6.17 -8.02
CA ASN A 18 22.23 -7.40 -8.64
C ASN A 18 21.22 -8.52 -8.42
N ILE A 19 20.61 -9.01 -9.50
CA ILE A 19 19.64 -10.10 -9.48
C ILE A 19 20.37 -11.41 -9.72
N PRO A 20 20.37 -12.37 -8.79
CA PRO A 20 21.05 -13.65 -8.92
C PRO A 20 20.74 -14.35 -10.25
N GLY A 21 21.76 -14.76 -10.97
CA GLY A 21 21.62 -15.40 -12.28
C GLY A 21 21.23 -14.47 -13.45
N HIS A 22 20.94 -13.18 -13.20
CA HIS A 22 20.43 -12.25 -14.22
C HIS A 22 21.19 -10.92 -14.31
N GLY A 23 22.21 -10.71 -13.45
CA GLY A 23 23.01 -9.47 -13.44
C GLY A 23 22.24 -8.26 -12.90
N TYR A 24 22.72 -7.06 -13.20
CA TYR A 24 22.11 -5.82 -12.71
C TYR A 24 20.79 -5.50 -13.42
N GLY A 25 19.79 -5.14 -12.63
CA GLY A 25 18.48 -4.76 -13.13
C GLY A 25 17.64 -4.05 -12.06
N LYS A 26 16.44 -3.60 -12.45
CA LYS A 26 15.50 -3.03 -11.50
C LYS A 26 14.99 -4.12 -10.56
N LEU A 27 14.87 -3.81 -9.28
CA LEU A 27 14.39 -4.75 -8.25
C LEU A 27 13.06 -5.43 -8.62
N ASN A 28 12.10 -4.65 -9.16
CA ASN A 28 10.80 -5.20 -9.56
C ASN A 28 10.90 -6.25 -10.69
N SER A 29 11.99 -6.24 -11.48
CA SER A 29 12.19 -7.23 -12.54
C SER A 29 12.59 -8.61 -11.99
N ALA A 30 13.05 -8.71 -10.75
CA ALA A 30 13.35 -9.99 -10.12
C ALA A 30 12.09 -10.84 -9.99
N ALA A 31 10.98 -10.25 -9.52
CA ALA A 31 9.70 -10.95 -9.41
C ALA A 31 9.17 -11.43 -10.77
N VAL A 32 9.41 -10.68 -11.84
CA VAL A 32 9.00 -11.07 -13.21
C VAL A 32 9.86 -12.21 -13.75
N LYS A 33 11.15 -12.23 -13.41
CA LYS A 33 12.12 -13.21 -13.94
C LYS A 33 12.08 -14.55 -13.22
N GLY A 34 11.84 -14.56 -11.90
CA GLY A 34 11.89 -15.78 -11.09
C GLY A 34 10.94 -15.79 -9.89
N GLY A 35 9.85 -15.00 -9.99
CA GLY A 35 8.82 -15.00 -8.94
C GLY A 35 9.27 -14.37 -7.62
N LEU A 36 8.55 -14.72 -6.57
CA LEU A 36 8.83 -14.20 -5.23
C LEU A 36 10.14 -14.75 -4.67
N ASP A 37 10.50 -15.98 -4.96
CA ASP A 37 11.74 -16.60 -4.48
C ASP A 37 12.97 -15.82 -4.94
N LEU A 38 13.05 -15.50 -6.23
CA LEU A 38 14.13 -14.68 -6.77
C LEU A 38 14.12 -13.25 -6.24
N LEU A 39 12.91 -12.68 -6.00
CA LEU A 39 12.81 -11.37 -5.37
C LEU A 39 13.37 -11.41 -3.94
N PHE A 40 13.04 -12.42 -3.15
CA PHE A 40 13.54 -12.60 -1.78
C PHE A 40 15.05 -12.79 -1.76
N GLU A 41 15.56 -13.66 -2.61
CA GLU A 41 17.00 -13.87 -2.74
C GLU A 41 17.71 -12.57 -3.13
N THR A 42 17.14 -11.82 -4.08
CA THR A 42 17.67 -10.52 -4.49
C THR A 42 17.69 -9.53 -3.33
N LEU A 43 16.61 -9.43 -2.55
CA LEU A 43 16.53 -8.54 -1.39
C LEU A 43 17.54 -8.94 -0.31
N ASN A 44 17.60 -10.22 0.03
CA ASN A 44 18.51 -10.72 1.06
C ASN A 44 19.98 -10.47 0.68
N ASN A 45 20.35 -10.72 -0.57
CA ASN A 45 21.73 -10.57 -1.04
C ASN A 45 22.18 -9.11 -1.16
N ASN A 46 21.31 -8.21 -1.66
CA ASN A 46 21.71 -6.81 -1.88
C ASN A 46 21.61 -5.96 -0.61
N PHE A 47 20.74 -6.30 0.34
CA PHE A 47 20.50 -5.50 1.54
C PHE A 47 20.92 -6.20 2.84
N TYR A 48 21.56 -7.37 2.75
CA TYR A 48 21.99 -8.18 3.91
C TYR A 48 20.84 -8.44 4.89
N LEU A 49 19.65 -8.72 4.32
CA LEU A 49 18.47 -9.06 5.07
C LEU A 49 18.37 -10.57 5.26
N ASN A 50 17.57 -11.00 6.20
CA ASN A 50 17.20 -12.40 6.40
C ASN A 50 15.68 -12.52 6.36
N LEU A 51 15.10 -12.16 5.21
CA LEU A 51 13.66 -12.24 4.99
C LEU A 51 13.29 -13.71 4.74
N SER A 52 12.32 -14.21 5.50
CA SER A 52 11.79 -15.58 5.39
C SER A 52 10.28 -15.63 5.22
N GLU A 53 9.59 -14.52 5.51
CA GLU A 53 8.14 -14.44 5.47
C GLU A 53 7.70 -13.19 4.70
N TYR A 54 6.52 -13.27 4.10
CA TYR A 54 5.92 -12.15 3.40
C TYR A 54 4.39 -12.18 3.48
N VAL A 55 3.80 -11.03 3.28
CA VAL A 55 2.37 -10.86 3.02
C VAL A 55 2.23 -10.19 1.66
N LEU A 56 1.58 -10.86 0.72
CA LEU A 56 1.26 -10.29 -0.58
C LEU A 56 -0.15 -9.71 -0.51
N VAL A 57 -0.29 -8.43 -0.80
CA VAL A 57 -1.57 -7.72 -0.76
C VAL A 57 -1.84 -7.14 -2.13
N ASP A 58 -2.91 -7.58 -2.79
CA ASP A 58 -3.42 -6.95 -4.00
C ASP A 58 -4.38 -5.79 -3.66
N PHE A 59 -4.91 -5.14 -4.68
CA PHE A 59 -5.78 -3.98 -4.48
C PHE A 59 -7.12 -4.33 -3.82
N ASN A 60 -7.70 -5.49 -4.17
CA ASN A 60 -8.98 -5.90 -3.59
C ASN A 60 -8.80 -6.27 -2.12
N MET A 61 -7.79 -7.08 -1.82
CA MET A 61 -7.44 -7.43 -0.44
C MET A 61 -7.11 -6.20 0.41
N PHE A 62 -6.41 -5.20 -0.16
CA PHE A 62 -6.15 -3.94 0.55
C PHE A 62 -7.46 -3.22 0.91
N GLU A 63 -8.41 -3.11 -0.03
CA GLU A 63 -9.71 -2.50 0.21
C GLU A 63 -10.47 -3.25 1.30
N GLU A 64 -10.54 -4.58 1.21
CA GLU A 64 -11.22 -5.43 2.19
C GLU A 64 -10.62 -5.31 3.60
N ILE A 65 -9.29 -5.28 3.73
CA ILE A 65 -8.62 -5.08 5.02
C ILE A 65 -9.02 -3.74 5.64
N VAL A 66 -8.98 -2.67 4.84
CA VAL A 66 -9.34 -1.33 5.33
C VAL A 66 -10.81 -1.28 5.74
N ASP A 67 -11.71 -1.87 4.95
CA ASP A 67 -13.15 -1.89 5.24
C ASP A 67 -13.46 -2.76 6.46
N ALA A 68 -12.81 -3.91 6.62
CA ALA A 68 -12.95 -4.77 7.81
C ALA A 68 -12.51 -4.06 9.11
N LEU A 69 -11.53 -3.16 9.03
CA LEU A 69 -11.11 -2.30 10.13
C LEU A 69 -12.06 -1.11 10.37
N GLY A 70 -13.13 -0.99 9.57
CA GLY A 70 -14.08 0.13 9.63
C GLY A 70 -13.55 1.41 9.01
N GLY A 71 -12.59 1.34 8.11
CA GLY A 71 -11.96 2.48 7.41
C GLY A 71 -10.76 3.04 8.14
N VAL A 72 -10.00 3.93 7.49
CA VAL A 72 -8.80 4.58 8.04
C VAL A 72 -8.94 6.09 8.01
N THR A 73 -8.46 6.77 9.05
CA THR A 73 -8.52 8.23 9.11
C THR A 73 -7.15 8.84 8.79
N VAL A 74 -7.11 9.68 7.75
CA VAL A 74 -5.90 10.41 7.35
C VAL A 74 -6.20 11.89 7.20
N ARG A 75 -5.20 12.72 7.44
CA ARG A 75 -5.30 14.15 7.16
C ARG A 75 -5.00 14.37 5.67
N MET A 76 -5.93 15.00 4.97
CA MET A 76 -5.87 15.30 3.54
C MET A 76 -6.03 16.79 3.29
N SER A 77 -5.34 17.30 2.27
CA SER A 77 -5.61 18.61 1.68
C SER A 77 -6.74 18.52 0.64
N ALA A 78 -7.30 19.67 0.26
CA ALA A 78 -8.30 19.73 -0.82
C ALA A 78 -7.76 19.17 -2.14
N GLU A 79 -6.49 19.44 -2.45
CA GLU A 79 -5.81 18.93 -3.63
C GLU A 79 -5.65 17.38 -3.57
N GLU A 80 -5.27 16.84 -2.42
CA GLU A 80 -5.18 15.39 -2.23
C GLU A 80 -6.55 14.70 -2.38
N ILE A 81 -7.64 15.35 -1.94
CA ILE A 81 -9.00 14.83 -2.13
C ILE A 81 -9.38 14.79 -3.61
N SER A 82 -9.10 15.87 -4.35
CA SER A 82 -9.35 15.94 -5.79
C SER A 82 -8.61 14.84 -6.54
N GLU A 83 -7.32 14.71 -6.33
CA GLU A 83 -6.47 13.69 -6.97
C GLU A 83 -6.84 12.25 -6.57
N ALA A 84 -7.24 12.05 -5.32
CA ALA A 84 -7.75 10.75 -4.89
C ALA A 84 -9.02 10.37 -5.65
N ASN A 85 -9.92 11.33 -5.87
CA ASN A 85 -11.14 11.12 -6.65
C ASN A 85 -10.82 10.81 -8.12
N ASP A 86 -9.83 11.45 -8.72
CA ASP A 86 -9.38 11.14 -10.08
C ASP A 86 -8.80 9.71 -10.15
N CYS A 87 -8.04 9.31 -9.13
CA CYS A 87 -7.56 7.92 -9.02
C CYS A 87 -8.71 6.93 -8.89
N ILE A 88 -9.76 7.25 -8.11
CA ILE A 88 -10.96 6.42 -7.94
C ILE A 88 -11.74 6.32 -9.26
N ALA A 89 -11.93 7.42 -9.98
CA ALA A 89 -12.56 7.40 -11.30
C ALA A 89 -11.81 6.49 -12.28
N GLY A 90 -10.47 6.56 -12.27
CA GLY A 90 -9.62 5.67 -13.05
C GLY A 90 -9.79 4.19 -12.69
N LEU A 91 -9.89 3.87 -11.39
CA LEU A 91 -10.17 2.51 -10.89
C LEU A 91 -11.54 2.03 -11.33
N ASN A 92 -12.58 2.88 -11.23
CA ASN A 92 -13.93 2.56 -11.65
C ASN A 92 -13.98 2.22 -13.13
N LYS A 93 -13.35 3.05 -13.96
CA LYS A 93 -13.23 2.81 -15.40
C LYS A 93 -12.52 1.48 -15.69
N GLN A 94 -11.42 1.19 -15.01
CA GLN A 94 -10.66 -0.05 -15.17
C GLN A 94 -11.47 -1.29 -14.79
N ARG A 95 -12.35 -1.16 -13.79
CA ARG A 95 -13.22 -2.23 -13.28
C ARG A 95 -14.56 -2.34 -14.04
N GLY A 96 -14.80 -1.47 -15.02
CA GLY A 96 -16.05 -1.45 -15.78
C GLY A 96 -17.26 -0.96 -14.97
N ILE A 97 -17.02 -0.19 -13.90
CA ILE A 97 -18.08 0.43 -13.09
C ILE A 97 -18.64 1.62 -13.86
N ALA A 98 -19.94 1.59 -14.18
CA ALA A 98 -20.58 2.64 -14.99
C ALA A 98 -20.64 3.98 -14.26
N ASP A 99 -20.87 3.97 -12.96
CA ASP A 99 -20.83 5.19 -12.13
C ASP A 99 -19.38 5.52 -11.78
N THR A 100 -18.82 6.49 -12.48
CA THR A 100 -17.43 6.94 -12.23
C THR A 100 -17.27 7.65 -10.89
N TRP A 101 -18.35 8.11 -10.26
CA TRP A 101 -18.36 8.81 -8.97
C TRP A 101 -18.49 7.85 -7.78
N ASP A 102 -18.73 6.57 -8.06
CA ASP A 102 -18.84 5.56 -7.01
C ASP A 102 -17.58 5.50 -6.16
N GLY A 103 -17.75 5.70 -4.86
CA GLY A 103 -16.67 5.73 -3.88
C GLY A 103 -15.90 7.05 -3.79
N PHE A 104 -16.36 8.15 -4.41
CA PHE A 104 -15.72 9.45 -4.28
C PHE A 104 -15.71 9.96 -2.83
N ILE A 105 -14.70 10.76 -2.52
CA ILE A 105 -14.54 11.43 -1.24
C ILE A 105 -15.27 12.78 -1.31
N PHE A 106 -16.36 12.90 -0.58
CA PHE A 106 -17.13 14.15 -0.44
C PHE A 106 -16.86 14.72 0.96
N ALA A 107 -15.70 15.31 1.15
CA ALA A 107 -15.28 15.90 2.42
C ALA A 107 -14.50 17.19 2.18
N ASN A 108 -14.46 18.05 3.20
CA ASN A 108 -13.54 19.18 3.23
C ASN A 108 -12.14 18.70 3.65
N GLU A 109 -11.13 19.56 3.40
CA GLU A 109 -9.78 19.31 3.89
C GLU A 109 -9.74 19.08 5.42
N GLY A 110 -8.83 18.24 5.87
CA GLY A 110 -8.69 17.89 7.27
C GLY A 110 -8.59 16.40 7.51
N ASN A 111 -9.09 15.94 8.63
CA ASN A 111 -9.12 14.52 8.96
C ASN A 111 -10.32 13.87 8.26
N VAL A 112 -10.03 13.00 7.29
CA VAL A 112 -11.03 12.30 6.48
C VAL A 112 -10.95 10.81 6.79
N LYS A 113 -12.11 10.22 7.11
CA LYS A 113 -12.23 8.77 7.26
C LYS A 113 -12.49 8.16 5.88
N LEU A 114 -11.58 7.31 5.45
CA LEU A 114 -11.58 6.67 4.14
C LEU A 114 -12.06 5.22 4.23
N THR A 115 -12.90 4.82 3.29
CA THR A 115 -13.18 3.40 2.99
C THR A 115 -11.98 2.76 2.30
N GLY A 116 -12.01 1.43 2.09
CA GLY A 116 -10.96 0.71 1.39
C GLY A 116 -10.66 1.27 0.01
N LYS A 117 -11.71 1.50 -0.79
CA LYS A 117 -11.60 2.09 -2.13
C LYS A 117 -11.01 3.49 -2.11
N GLN A 118 -11.44 4.33 -1.17
CA GLN A 118 -10.93 5.69 -0.99
C GLN A 118 -9.46 5.69 -0.55
N ALA A 119 -9.10 4.81 0.37
CA ALA A 119 -7.73 4.63 0.82
C ALA A 119 -6.81 4.15 -0.31
N LEU A 120 -7.31 3.27 -1.19
CA LEU A 120 -6.57 2.86 -2.39
C LEU A 120 -6.38 4.02 -3.36
N GLY A 121 -7.43 4.84 -3.61
CA GLY A 121 -7.33 6.06 -4.41
C GLY A 121 -6.25 7.00 -3.85
N TYR A 122 -6.28 7.28 -2.55
CA TYR A 122 -5.29 8.11 -1.87
C TYR A 122 -3.85 7.56 -1.98
N ALA A 123 -3.66 6.23 -1.85
CA ALA A 123 -2.34 5.60 -1.99
C ALA A 123 -1.77 5.71 -3.41
N ARG A 124 -2.63 5.93 -4.41
CA ARG A 124 -2.27 5.97 -5.84
C ARG A 124 -2.02 7.36 -6.39
N ILE A 125 -2.24 8.42 -5.62
CA ILE A 125 -1.95 9.81 -6.04
C ILE A 125 -0.51 9.94 -6.55
N ARG A 126 -0.33 10.54 -7.73
CA ARG A 126 0.99 10.71 -8.37
C ARG A 126 1.20 12.09 -8.96
N HIS A 127 0.14 12.85 -9.28
CA HIS A 127 0.25 14.03 -10.13
C HIS A 127 0.57 15.32 -9.37
N ILE A 128 0.34 15.36 -8.06
CA ILE A 128 0.56 16.58 -7.26
C ILE A 128 1.97 16.70 -6.70
N ASP A 129 2.78 15.60 -6.73
CA ASP A 129 4.08 15.64 -6.11
C ASP A 129 5.00 14.45 -6.51
N SER A 130 6.17 14.37 -5.87
CA SER A 130 7.18 13.36 -6.14
C SER A 130 6.78 11.95 -5.64
N ASP A 131 7.45 10.93 -6.19
CA ASP A 131 7.37 9.54 -5.70
C ASP A 131 7.67 9.41 -4.19
N PHE A 132 8.45 10.33 -3.65
CA PHE A 132 8.75 10.39 -2.21
C PHE A 132 7.50 10.72 -1.38
N ASN A 133 6.67 11.66 -1.83
CA ASN A 133 5.43 12.01 -1.15
C ASN A 133 4.37 10.92 -1.30
N ARG A 134 4.33 10.23 -2.45
CA ARG A 134 3.51 9.00 -2.60
C ARG A 134 3.90 7.97 -1.54
N THR A 135 5.18 7.71 -1.36
CA THR A 135 5.68 6.79 -0.33
C THR A 135 5.26 7.25 1.08
N LYS A 136 5.31 8.54 1.39
CA LYS A 136 4.82 9.09 2.67
C LYS A 136 3.33 8.83 2.87
N ARG A 137 2.49 8.99 1.83
CA ARG A 137 1.06 8.69 1.91
C ARG A 137 0.80 7.20 2.20
N GLN A 138 1.52 6.32 1.51
CA GLN A 138 1.45 4.89 1.76
C GLN A 138 1.87 4.54 3.20
N PHE A 139 2.92 5.18 3.73
CA PHE A 139 3.32 5.03 5.12
C PHE A 139 2.26 5.51 6.12
N LYS A 140 1.61 6.64 5.85
CA LYS A 140 0.50 7.13 6.69
C LYS A 140 -0.61 6.07 6.77
N LEU A 141 -1.02 5.50 5.63
CA LEU A 141 -2.04 4.46 5.58
C LEU A 141 -1.62 3.21 6.36
N LEU A 142 -0.42 2.69 6.10
CA LEU A 142 0.09 1.50 6.79
C LEU A 142 0.15 1.70 8.31
N ASN A 143 0.60 2.87 8.78
CA ASN A 143 0.63 3.18 10.21
C ASN A 143 -0.78 3.23 10.80
N GLN A 144 -1.77 3.77 10.09
CA GLN A 144 -3.15 3.81 10.56
C GLN A 144 -3.78 2.42 10.59
N ILE A 145 -3.57 1.61 9.56
CA ILE A 145 -4.01 0.21 9.51
C ILE A 145 -3.41 -0.56 10.69
N TYR A 146 -2.11 -0.45 10.89
CA TYR A 146 -1.42 -1.11 12.00
C TYR A 146 -1.95 -0.64 13.37
N ALA A 147 -2.11 0.67 13.57
CA ALA A 147 -2.61 1.21 14.82
C ALA A 147 -4.05 0.76 15.12
N GLN A 148 -4.88 0.59 14.10
CA GLN A 148 -6.24 0.06 14.26
C GLN A 148 -6.23 -1.44 14.52
N PHE A 149 -5.39 -2.19 13.80
CA PHE A 149 -5.20 -3.62 14.03
C PHE A 149 -4.78 -3.91 15.47
N MET A 150 -3.86 -3.11 16.01
CA MET A 150 -3.41 -3.26 17.41
C MET A 150 -4.46 -2.84 18.45
N LYS A 151 -5.45 -2.02 18.06
CA LYS A 151 -6.57 -1.61 18.93
C LYS A 151 -7.76 -2.56 18.83
N ALA A 152 -7.94 -3.19 17.68
CA ALA A 152 -8.91 -4.26 17.53
C ALA A 152 -8.43 -5.37 18.45
N ASP A 153 -9.11 -5.56 19.56
CA ASP A 153 -8.90 -6.69 20.47
C ASP A 153 -8.84 -7.93 19.60
N VAL A 154 -7.74 -8.68 19.67
CA VAL A 154 -7.44 -9.78 18.74
C VAL A 154 -8.35 -10.97 19.07
N SER A 155 -9.63 -10.76 19.02
CA SER A 155 -10.66 -11.76 18.85
C SER A 155 -10.97 -12.01 17.37
N LEU A 156 -10.10 -11.55 16.48
CA LEU A 156 -10.07 -12.01 15.10
C LEU A 156 -9.51 -13.44 15.14
N SER A 157 -10.35 -14.39 15.47
CA SER A 157 -10.23 -15.77 15.05
C SER A 157 -9.73 -15.74 13.61
N LEU A 158 -8.52 -16.25 13.42
CA LEU A 158 -7.88 -16.45 12.13
C LEU A 158 -8.93 -16.91 11.13
N ILE A 159 -9.35 -16.03 10.25
CA ILE A 159 -10.05 -16.42 9.04
C ILE A 159 -8.98 -17.12 8.21
N HIS A 160 -8.98 -18.43 8.27
CA HIS A 160 -8.26 -19.25 7.33
C HIS A 160 -8.87 -18.99 5.95
N ILE A 161 -8.11 -18.32 5.09
CA ILE A 161 -8.29 -18.38 3.65
C ILE A 161 -7.43 -19.50 3.13
#